data_db6148f8135098f9136709d6170bb914
#
_entry.id   db6148f8135098f9136709d6170bb914
#
_cell.length_a   1.000
_cell.length_b   1.000
_cell.length_c   1.000
_cell.angle_alpha   90.00
_cell.angle_beta   90.00
_cell.angle_gamma   90.00
#
_symmetry.space_group_name_H-M   'P 1'
#
loop_
_entity.id
_entity.type
_entity.pdbx_description
1 polymer ?
#
loop_
_entity_poly.entity_id
_entity_poly.type
_entity_poly.pdbx_seq_one_letter_code
_entity_poly.pdbx_strand_id
1 'polypeptide(L)'
;NSHGMFLKNKLKDEVSRPGIALYGYVNDDKINLDNTINLYAPILQIRYPNIGETVGYDAIYKITKKTKLGVLGVGYADGLKRCINKRKKLKVGEFSIPIVGRVSMDTIVVDLSLIPNKLLDEINHIPLIDNKYSIKNMAKDCSTIPYEIMTSFGKRLKKVYIK
;
A
#
# COMPACT_ATOMS: atom_id res chain seq x y z
N ASN A 1 21.07 10.86 -13.56
CA ASN A 1 20.04 10.24 -12.71
C ASN A 1 18.67 10.26 -13.38
N SER A 2 17.65 9.68 -12.75
CA SER A 2 16.29 9.57 -13.32
C SER A 2 15.68 10.90 -13.71
N HIS A 3 15.81 11.94 -12.89
CA HIS A 3 15.26 13.26 -13.21
C HIS A 3 16.03 13.93 -14.37
N GLY A 4 17.35 13.82 -14.37
CA GLY A 4 18.22 14.41 -15.42
C GLY A 4 17.92 13.88 -16.82
N MET A 5 17.45 12.62 -16.94
CA MET A 5 17.10 12.03 -18.25
C MET A 5 15.97 12.78 -18.97
N PHE A 6 15.08 13.41 -18.22
CA PHE A 6 13.89 14.10 -18.75
C PHE A 6 14.07 15.61 -18.90
N LEU A 7 15.24 16.15 -18.52
CA LEU A 7 15.54 17.56 -18.72
C LEU A 7 15.72 17.84 -20.22
N LYS A 8 14.86 18.70 -20.76
CA LYS A 8 14.99 19.20 -22.14
C LYS A 8 16.25 20.06 -22.24
N ASN A 9 17.16 19.67 -23.09
CA ASN A 9 18.27 20.48 -23.64
C ASN A 9 19.56 20.73 -22.84
N LYS A 10 19.82 20.14 -21.66
CA LYS A 10 21.00 20.61 -20.93
C LYS A 10 22.09 19.61 -20.54
N LEU A 11 21.83 18.35 -20.51
CA LEU A 11 22.83 17.34 -20.13
C LEU A 11 22.58 16.04 -20.89
N LYS A 12 22.85 16.04 -22.18
CA LYS A 12 22.92 14.80 -22.96
C LYS A 12 24.30 14.19 -22.74
N ASP A 13 24.48 13.58 -21.59
CA ASP A 13 25.61 12.69 -21.41
C ASP A 13 25.37 11.42 -22.24
N GLU A 14 26.45 10.80 -22.73
CA GLU A 14 26.38 9.55 -23.47
C GLU A 14 25.85 8.40 -22.60
N VAL A 15 25.97 8.51 -21.27
CA VAL A 15 25.55 7.50 -20.32
C VAL A 15 24.57 8.07 -19.30
N SER A 16 23.39 7.47 -19.23
CA SER A 16 22.37 7.76 -18.22
C SER A 16 22.29 6.68 -17.16
N ARG A 17 22.06 7.07 -15.91
CA ARG A 17 21.87 6.16 -14.77
C ARG A 17 20.45 6.31 -14.21
N PRO A 18 19.41 5.73 -14.87
CA PRO A 18 18.07 5.71 -14.33
C PRO A 18 18.04 4.83 -13.08
N GLY A 19 17.39 5.33 -12.05
CA GLY A 19 17.10 4.58 -10.84
C GLY A 19 15.60 4.45 -10.70
N ILE A 20 14.99 5.35 -9.95
CA ILE A 20 13.57 5.28 -9.62
C ILE A 20 12.62 5.41 -10.83
N ALA A 21 13.08 5.98 -11.95
CA ALA A 21 12.29 6.02 -13.18
C ALA A 21 11.97 4.62 -13.72
N LEU A 22 12.86 3.63 -13.50
CA LEU A 22 12.61 2.22 -13.85
C LEU A 22 11.44 1.61 -13.06
N TYR A 23 11.08 2.25 -11.95
CA TYR A 23 9.99 1.83 -11.07
C TYR A 23 8.74 2.70 -11.23
N GLY A 24 8.65 3.46 -12.33
CA GLY A 24 7.47 4.24 -12.65
C GLY A 24 7.36 5.58 -11.93
N TYR A 25 8.48 6.13 -11.43
CA TYR A 25 8.45 7.43 -10.75
C TYR A 25 9.51 8.41 -11.27
N VAL A 26 9.09 9.65 -11.44
CA VAL A 26 9.96 10.83 -11.62
C VAL A 26 9.34 12.02 -10.88
N ASN A 27 10.19 12.91 -10.38
CA ASN A 27 9.73 14.12 -9.68
C ASN A 27 9.40 15.25 -10.67
N ASP A 28 8.53 14.96 -11.62
CA ASP A 28 7.97 15.91 -12.57
C ASP A 28 6.56 15.45 -12.96
N ASP A 29 5.55 16.25 -12.60
CA ASP A 29 4.14 15.92 -12.85
C ASP A 29 3.74 15.94 -14.32
N LYS A 30 4.59 16.48 -15.19
CA LYS A 30 4.38 16.49 -16.66
C LYS A 30 4.81 15.19 -17.32
N ILE A 31 5.56 14.35 -16.60
CA ILE A 31 6.06 13.06 -17.09
C ILE A 31 5.22 11.96 -16.45
N ASN A 32 4.51 11.22 -17.29
CA ASN A 32 3.78 10.05 -16.86
C ASN A 32 4.57 8.79 -17.19
N LEU A 33 4.87 8.00 -16.18
CA LEU A 33 5.51 6.69 -16.29
C LEU A 33 4.57 5.62 -15.78
N ASP A 34 4.60 4.46 -16.41
CA ASP A 34 3.80 3.32 -15.97
C ASP A 34 4.27 2.81 -14.61
N ASN A 35 3.32 2.50 -13.74
CA ASN A 35 3.62 1.89 -12.45
C ASN A 35 4.09 0.45 -12.65
N THR A 36 5.31 0.14 -12.22
CA THR A 36 5.90 -1.21 -12.35
C THR A 36 5.92 -1.98 -11.03
N ILE A 37 5.44 -1.38 -9.95
CA ILE A 37 5.43 -2.00 -8.62
C ILE A 37 4.02 -2.10 -8.10
N ASN A 38 3.62 -3.32 -7.75
CA ASN A 38 2.40 -3.60 -7.02
C ASN A 38 2.75 -4.28 -5.69
N LEU A 39 2.03 -3.94 -4.64
CA LEU A 39 2.13 -4.58 -3.34
C LEU A 39 0.76 -5.11 -2.92
N TYR A 40 0.71 -6.40 -2.65
CA TYR A 40 -0.49 -7.10 -2.21
C TYR A 40 -0.27 -7.72 -0.83
N ALA A 41 -1.28 -7.66 0.02
CA ALA A 41 -1.27 -8.34 1.31
C ALA A 41 -2.28 -9.49 1.33
N PRO A 42 -1.87 -10.71 1.76
CA PRO A 42 -2.79 -11.82 1.90
C PRO A 42 -3.81 -11.54 3.01
N ILE A 43 -5.04 -12.01 2.82
CA ILE A 43 -6.06 -12.06 3.88
C ILE A 43 -5.76 -13.31 4.72
N LEU A 44 -5.28 -13.12 5.94
CA LEU A 44 -4.95 -14.22 6.86
C LEU A 44 -6.17 -14.74 7.59
N GLN A 45 -7.11 -13.85 7.92
CA GLN A 45 -8.30 -14.19 8.69
C GLN A 45 -9.43 -13.20 8.41
N ILE A 46 -10.66 -13.70 8.38
CA ILE A 46 -11.88 -12.90 8.43
C ILE A 46 -12.52 -13.13 9.80
N ARG A 47 -12.89 -12.06 10.51
CA ARG A 47 -13.50 -12.09 11.84
C ARG A 47 -14.79 -11.29 11.87
N TYR A 48 -15.68 -11.69 12.76
CA TYR A 48 -16.94 -11.02 13.08
C TYR A 48 -16.95 -10.67 14.57
N PRO A 49 -16.31 -9.54 14.96
CA PRO A 49 -16.22 -9.13 16.37
C PRO A 49 -17.58 -8.71 16.92
N ASN A 50 -17.74 -8.82 18.24
CA ASN A 50 -18.90 -8.28 18.94
C ASN A 50 -18.83 -6.77 19.08
N ILE A 51 -20.00 -6.13 19.20
CA ILE A 51 -20.08 -4.70 19.53
C ILE A 51 -19.45 -4.50 20.92
N GLY A 52 -18.59 -3.50 21.03
CA GLY A 52 -17.83 -3.19 22.24
C GLY A 52 -16.39 -3.72 22.24
N GLU A 53 -16.06 -4.74 21.44
CA GLU A 53 -14.68 -5.20 21.28
C GLU A 53 -13.80 -4.09 20.66
N THR A 54 -12.49 -4.20 20.90
CA THR A 54 -11.50 -3.25 20.39
C THR A 54 -10.53 -3.90 19.43
N VAL A 55 -9.92 -3.11 18.55
CA VAL A 55 -9.00 -3.58 17.51
C VAL A 55 -7.64 -2.93 17.66
N GLY A 56 -6.60 -3.77 17.64
CA GLY A 56 -5.19 -3.35 17.61
C GLY A 56 -4.67 -2.85 18.96
N TYR A 57 -3.45 -2.37 18.94
CA TYR A 57 -2.77 -1.84 20.11
C TYR A 57 -3.46 -0.59 20.66
N ASP A 58 -3.42 -0.44 21.97
CA ASP A 58 -3.99 0.66 22.76
C ASP A 58 -5.52 0.78 22.60
N ALA A 59 -6.20 -0.25 22.07
CA ALA A 59 -7.66 -0.31 21.94
C ALA A 59 -8.28 0.96 21.27
N ILE A 60 -7.54 1.61 20.36
CA ILE A 60 -7.94 2.91 19.78
C ILE A 60 -9.15 2.82 18.84
N TYR A 61 -9.48 1.63 18.37
CA TYR A 61 -10.66 1.42 17.53
C TYR A 61 -11.64 0.48 18.23
N LYS A 62 -12.83 1.01 18.51
CA LYS A 62 -13.91 0.26 19.15
C LYS A 62 -14.98 -0.11 18.14
N ILE A 63 -15.44 -1.36 18.17
CA ILE A 63 -16.53 -1.85 17.35
C ILE A 63 -17.86 -1.28 17.87
N THR A 64 -18.52 -0.49 17.06
CA THR A 64 -19.79 0.18 17.44
C THR A 64 -21.00 -0.37 16.69
N LYS A 65 -20.78 -1.21 15.69
CA LYS A 65 -21.83 -1.83 14.87
C LYS A 65 -21.38 -3.20 14.38
N LYS A 66 -22.30 -4.00 13.86
CA LYS A 66 -21.98 -5.28 13.21
C LYS A 66 -20.95 -5.03 12.09
N THR A 67 -19.78 -5.65 12.22
CA THR A 67 -18.60 -5.38 11.37
C THR A 67 -17.96 -6.70 10.96
N LYS A 68 -17.47 -6.77 9.73
CA LYS A 68 -16.65 -7.86 9.21
C LYS A 68 -15.21 -7.33 9.05
N LEU A 69 -14.28 -7.90 9.79
CA LEU A 69 -12.87 -7.50 9.76
C LEU A 69 -12.03 -8.49 8.97
N GLY A 70 -11.06 -7.96 8.21
CA GLY A 70 -9.99 -8.74 7.60
C GLY A 70 -8.66 -8.44 8.27
N VAL A 71 -7.91 -9.46 8.64
CA VAL A 71 -6.52 -9.35 9.09
C VAL A 71 -5.63 -9.59 7.89
N LEU A 72 -4.85 -8.60 7.50
CA LEU A 72 -3.94 -8.67 6.35
C LEU A 72 -2.50 -8.92 6.82
N GLY A 73 -1.81 -9.88 6.16
CA GLY A 73 -0.45 -10.31 6.50
C GLY A 73 0.61 -9.36 5.95
N VAL A 74 0.62 -8.14 6.44
CA VAL A 74 1.65 -7.13 6.16
C VAL A 74 1.72 -6.12 7.29
N GLY A 75 2.91 -5.77 7.72
CA GLY A 75 3.13 -4.79 8.78
C GLY A 75 4.41 -3.99 8.60
N TYR A 76 4.81 -3.26 9.64
CA TYR A 76 6.00 -2.42 9.53
C TYR A 76 7.32 -3.22 9.44
N ALA A 77 7.36 -4.48 9.86
CA ALA A 77 8.51 -5.36 9.65
C ALA A 77 8.72 -5.75 8.18
N ASP A 78 7.68 -5.62 7.35
CA ASP A 78 7.73 -5.85 5.91
C ASP A 78 8.12 -4.57 5.13
N GLY A 79 8.25 -3.44 5.84
CA GLY A 79 8.52 -2.14 5.28
C GLY A 79 7.29 -1.26 5.08
N LEU A 80 6.09 -1.73 5.47
CA LEU A 80 4.90 -0.91 5.42
C LEU A 80 4.99 0.19 6.48
N LYS A 81 5.04 1.44 6.06
CA LYS A 81 5.13 2.56 7.01
C LYS A 81 3.86 2.68 7.85
N ARG A 82 4.01 2.93 9.16
CA ARG A 82 2.86 3.12 10.07
C ARG A 82 1.95 4.28 9.66
N CYS A 83 2.48 5.24 8.91
CA CYS A 83 1.75 6.36 8.34
C CYS A 83 0.70 5.97 7.30
N ILE A 84 0.66 4.72 6.81
CA ILE A 84 -0.40 4.26 5.91
C ILE A 84 -1.80 4.43 6.53
N ASN A 85 -1.90 4.52 7.86
CA ASN A 85 -3.16 4.85 8.54
C ASN A 85 -3.70 6.23 8.15
N LYS A 86 -2.86 7.14 7.66
CA LYS A 86 -3.30 8.45 7.13
C LYS A 86 -4.11 8.30 5.85
N ARG A 87 -3.85 7.26 5.06
CA ARG A 87 -4.65 6.92 3.88
C ARG A 87 -6.10 6.58 4.22
N LYS A 88 -6.34 6.08 5.44
CA LYS A 88 -7.64 5.69 5.99
C LYS A 88 -8.37 4.56 5.26
N LYS A 89 -8.22 4.41 3.94
CA LYS A 89 -8.99 3.44 3.14
C LYS A 89 -8.12 2.81 2.04
N LEU A 90 -8.23 1.50 1.87
CA LEU A 90 -7.76 0.75 0.70
C LEU A 90 -8.89 0.63 -0.33
N LYS A 91 -8.60 0.11 -1.52
CA LYS A 91 -9.61 -0.16 -2.54
C LYS A 91 -9.53 -1.60 -3.03
N VAL A 92 -10.69 -2.23 -3.20
CA VAL A 92 -10.85 -3.52 -3.87
C VAL A 92 -11.97 -3.37 -4.88
N GLY A 93 -11.61 -3.33 -6.16
CA GLY A 93 -12.56 -2.93 -7.20
C GLY A 93 -13.15 -1.55 -6.91
N GLU A 94 -14.46 -1.48 -6.78
CA GLU A 94 -15.20 -0.26 -6.44
C GLU A 94 -15.34 -0.04 -4.92
N PHE A 95 -15.02 -1.06 -4.12
CA PHE A 95 -15.20 -1.00 -2.67
C PHE A 95 -14.06 -0.25 -2.00
N SER A 96 -14.42 0.64 -1.09
CA SER A 96 -13.50 1.38 -0.23
C SER A 96 -13.48 0.74 1.15
N ILE A 97 -12.34 0.16 1.55
CA ILE A 97 -12.17 -0.58 2.80
C ILE A 97 -11.30 0.20 3.79
N PRO A 98 -11.87 0.63 4.92
CA PRO A 98 -11.12 1.35 5.94
C PRO A 98 -10.03 0.49 6.57
N ILE A 99 -8.86 1.07 6.83
CA ILE A 99 -7.86 0.52 7.76
C ILE A 99 -8.32 0.90 9.17
N VAL A 100 -8.43 -0.09 10.06
CA VAL A 100 -8.90 0.08 11.43
C VAL A 100 -7.85 -0.33 12.45
N GLY A 101 -7.77 0.39 13.55
CA GLY A 101 -6.71 0.19 14.55
C GLY A 101 -5.34 0.69 14.06
N ARG A 102 -4.29 0.30 14.76
CA ARG A 102 -2.91 0.65 14.42
C ARG A 102 -2.24 -0.42 13.56
N VAL A 103 -1.33 -0.02 12.69
CA VAL A 103 -0.42 -0.95 12.00
C VAL A 103 0.44 -1.65 13.04
N SER A 104 0.47 -2.97 13.01
CA SER A 104 1.33 -3.79 13.86
C SER A 104 2.62 -4.19 13.12
N MET A 105 3.45 -5.00 13.77
CA MET A 105 4.69 -5.50 13.18
C MET A 105 4.44 -6.31 11.91
N ASP A 106 3.46 -7.21 11.95
CA ASP A 106 3.24 -8.22 10.92
C ASP A 106 1.87 -8.14 10.24
N THR A 107 0.95 -7.30 10.77
CA THR A 107 -0.43 -7.24 10.26
C THR A 107 -1.02 -5.83 10.29
N ILE A 108 -2.00 -5.62 9.42
CA ILE A 108 -2.98 -4.53 9.51
C ILE A 108 -4.38 -5.12 9.52
N VAL A 109 -5.33 -4.39 10.08
CA VAL A 109 -6.75 -4.78 10.10
C VAL A 109 -7.55 -3.82 9.22
N VAL A 110 -8.48 -4.37 8.46
CA VAL A 110 -9.38 -3.60 7.58
C VAL A 110 -10.83 -3.96 7.81
N ASP A 111 -11.73 -3.01 7.57
CA ASP A 111 -13.18 -3.24 7.60
C ASP A 111 -13.66 -3.70 6.23
N LEU A 112 -14.05 -4.97 6.14
CA LEU A 112 -14.56 -5.63 4.93
C LEU A 112 -16.11 -5.64 4.85
N SER A 113 -16.80 -4.90 5.71
CA SER A 113 -18.27 -4.96 5.81
C SER A 113 -18.98 -4.63 4.51
N LEU A 114 -18.38 -3.79 3.66
CA LEU A 114 -18.94 -3.38 2.37
C LEU A 114 -18.67 -4.39 1.25
N ILE A 115 -17.78 -5.37 1.45
CA ILE A 115 -17.45 -6.36 0.42
C ILE A 115 -18.41 -7.55 0.52
N PRO A 116 -19.12 -7.89 -0.58
CA PRO A 116 -19.96 -9.08 -0.64
C PRO A 116 -19.16 -10.36 -0.37
N ASN A 117 -19.78 -11.34 0.32
CA ASN A 117 -19.08 -12.60 0.62
C ASN A 117 -18.60 -13.31 -0.65
N LYS A 118 -19.43 -13.36 -1.69
CA LYS A 118 -19.03 -13.95 -2.98
C LYS A 118 -17.71 -13.40 -3.52
N LEU A 119 -17.51 -12.08 -3.43
CA LEU A 119 -16.24 -11.47 -3.86
C LEU A 119 -15.10 -11.80 -2.91
N LEU A 120 -15.37 -11.93 -1.59
CA LEU A 120 -14.33 -12.32 -0.63
C LEU A 120 -13.87 -13.76 -0.83
N ASP A 121 -14.73 -14.65 -1.30
CA ASP A 121 -14.38 -16.04 -1.62
C ASP A 121 -13.47 -16.14 -2.85
N GLU A 122 -13.50 -15.13 -3.73
CA GLU A 122 -12.70 -15.06 -4.95
C GLU A 122 -11.33 -14.37 -4.75
N ILE A 123 -11.18 -13.55 -3.70
CA ILE A 123 -9.96 -12.77 -3.46
C ILE A 123 -9.19 -13.28 -2.24
N ASN A 124 -7.90 -13.52 -2.42
CA ASN A 124 -7.00 -13.92 -1.34
C ASN A 124 -6.05 -12.79 -0.92
N HIS A 125 -6.01 -11.70 -1.68
CA HIS A 125 -5.07 -10.59 -1.46
C HIS A 125 -5.75 -9.24 -1.65
N ILE A 126 -5.33 -8.26 -0.87
CA ILE A 126 -5.78 -6.86 -0.96
C ILE A 126 -4.62 -5.99 -1.50
N PRO A 127 -4.84 -5.17 -2.54
CA PRO A 127 -3.82 -4.28 -3.06
C PRO A 127 -3.55 -3.12 -2.07
N LEU A 128 -2.27 -2.88 -1.79
CA LEU A 128 -1.77 -1.76 -1.01
C LEU A 128 -1.13 -0.70 -1.90
N ILE A 129 -0.42 -1.14 -2.94
CA ILE A 129 0.14 -0.32 -4.01
C ILE A 129 -0.30 -0.96 -5.32
N ASP A 130 -0.84 -0.15 -6.21
CA ASP A 130 -1.30 -0.53 -7.54
C ASP A 130 -1.32 0.70 -8.48
N ASN A 131 -1.91 0.57 -9.66
CA ASN A 131 -2.06 1.68 -10.60
C ASN A 131 -2.96 2.82 -10.08
N LYS A 132 -3.88 2.54 -9.14
CA LYS A 132 -4.78 3.54 -8.53
C LYS A 132 -4.14 4.24 -7.33
N TYR A 133 -3.16 3.59 -6.70
CA TYR A 133 -2.43 4.12 -5.54
C TYR A 133 -0.96 3.72 -5.61
N SER A 134 -0.18 4.56 -6.24
CA SER A 134 1.24 4.35 -6.50
C SER A 134 2.13 4.60 -5.28
N ILE A 135 3.41 4.27 -5.40
CA ILE A 135 4.45 4.62 -4.42
C ILE A 135 4.48 6.14 -4.15
N LYS A 136 4.23 6.97 -5.19
CA LYS A 136 4.13 8.43 -5.04
C LYS A 136 3.01 8.83 -4.08
N ASN A 137 1.84 8.21 -4.20
CA ASN A 137 0.71 8.47 -3.31
C ASN A 137 1.05 8.04 -1.86
N MET A 138 1.64 6.87 -1.67
CA MET A 138 2.06 6.39 -0.35
C MET A 138 3.12 7.32 0.27
N ALA A 139 4.10 7.77 -0.49
CA ALA A 139 5.11 8.70 -0.02
C ALA A 139 4.49 10.03 0.43
N LYS A 140 3.53 10.57 -0.34
CA LYS A 140 2.79 11.79 0.02
C LYS A 140 2.03 11.61 1.34
N ASP A 141 1.27 10.53 1.49
CA ASP A 141 0.51 10.25 2.72
C ASP A 141 1.43 10.06 3.94
N CYS A 142 2.62 9.54 3.70
CA CYS A 142 3.64 9.33 4.73
C CYS A 142 4.55 10.54 4.97
N SER A 143 4.35 11.65 4.25
CA SER A 143 5.20 12.85 4.35
C SER A 143 6.69 12.53 4.12
N THR A 144 6.97 11.69 3.12
CA THR A 144 8.30 11.23 2.74
C THR A 144 8.46 11.20 1.21
N ILE A 145 9.55 10.61 0.73
CA ILE A 145 9.87 10.48 -0.68
C ILE A 145 9.71 9.03 -1.18
N PRO A 146 9.38 8.81 -2.45
CA PRO A 146 9.22 7.48 -3.03
C PRO A 146 10.43 6.55 -2.85
N TYR A 147 11.63 7.10 -2.83
CA TYR A 147 12.86 6.33 -2.57
C TYR A 147 12.84 5.64 -1.20
N GLU A 148 12.41 6.35 -0.16
CA GLU A 148 12.32 5.79 1.19
C GLU A 148 11.26 4.69 1.29
N ILE A 149 10.13 4.86 0.60
CA ILE A 149 9.11 3.81 0.53
C ILE A 149 9.69 2.57 -0.14
N MET A 150 10.34 2.71 -1.28
CA MET A 150 10.90 1.57 -2.02
C MET A 150 11.99 0.83 -1.24
N THR A 151 12.91 1.58 -0.64
CA THR A 151 14.02 0.97 0.12
C THR A 151 13.59 0.36 1.45
N SER A 152 12.37 0.70 1.94
CA SER A 152 11.83 0.09 3.16
C SER A 152 11.30 -1.33 2.93
N PHE A 153 10.95 -1.71 1.70
CA PHE A 153 10.47 -3.06 1.40
C PHE A 153 11.56 -4.09 1.60
N GLY A 154 11.39 -4.91 2.63
CA GLY A 154 12.39 -5.85 3.10
C GLY A 154 12.41 -7.18 2.34
N LYS A 155 13.29 -8.09 2.82
CA LYS A 155 13.43 -9.45 2.28
C LYS A 155 12.26 -10.38 2.63
N ARG A 156 11.40 -10.00 3.57
CA ARG A 156 10.23 -10.79 3.98
C ARG A 156 9.15 -10.82 2.89
N LEU A 157 9.10 -9.81 2.01
CA LEU A 157 8.15 -9.77 0.90
C LEU A 157 8.58 -10.73 -0.20
N LYS A 158 7.68 -11.62 -0.63
CA LYS A 158 7.87 -12.45 -1.81
C LYS A 158 7.84 -11.57 -3.06
N LYS A 159 8.93 -11.57 -3.81
CA LYS A 159 9.02 -10.84 -5.10
C LYS A 159 8.57 -11.76 -6.23
N VAL A 160 7.66 -11.26 -7.04
CA VAL A 160 7.18 -11.94 -8.26
C VAL A 160 7.43 -10.99 -9.43
N TYR A 161 8.21 -11.46 -10.39
CA TYR A 161 8.48 -10.72 -11.63
C TYR A 161 7.52 -11.20 -12.69
N ILE A 162 6.78 -10.27 -13.28
CA ILE A 162 5.85 -10.53 -14.39
C ILE A 162 6.45 -9.93 -15.68
N LYS A 163 6.33 -10.68 -16.77
CA LYS A 163 6.75 -10.22 -18.10
C LYS A 163 5.61 -9.46 -18.77
#